data_2569ecc28f4f75d6f0d24869cf9e0efc
#
_entry.id   2569ecc28f4f75d6f0d24869cf9e0efc
#
_cell.length_a   1.000
_cell.length_b   1.000
_cell.length_c   1.000
_cell.angle_alpha   90.00
_cell.angle_beta   90.00
_cell.angle_gamma   90.00
#
_symmetry.space_group_name_H-M   'P 1'
#
loop_
_entity.id
_entity.type
_entity.pdbx_description
1 polymer ?
#
loop_
_entity_poly.entity_id
_entity_poly.type
_entity_poly.pdbx_seq_one_letter_code
_entity_poly.pdbx_strand_id
1 'polypeptide(L)'
;MAPFVKDEWGEEIYELMWKIKRLFDPENILNPGVLLNRDPDVFIKNLKQIPLANELIDKCIECGFCEIQCPSRHVTLTPRQRIVIYRELSALAEQGETNSKRYKELKKAFNYKGNATCATDGLCATACPVGINTGLLIKELRWKENGVLANAIASGIAGNMGTVTGMLRPLLKLPHVLSKLVGYNAFERFASFLFRASAHKFPLWTRHTPSGASKFKELTGVENGMEMVYFPSCITRTMGASADYEDVDFVSVTEQIIALLTRADFTIRYPENLSKLCCGMAFSSKGFRKQAAQKAEELNEALLRWEYKTSWWNWRAYARTGWSLPLKLLVAVGRAIVVSSIRN
;
A
#
# COMPACT_ATOMS: atom_id res chain seq x y z
N MET A 1 -23.59 -4.65 24.01
CA MET A 1 -24.75 -3.76 23.73
C MET A 1 -25.97 -4.14 24.52
N ALA A 2 -26.38 -5.40 24.57
CA ALA A 2 -27.62 -5.83 25.24
C ALA A 2 -27.83 -5.27 26.66
N PRO A 3 -26.85 -5.21 27.57
CA PRO A 3 -27.08 -4.69 28.92
C PRO A 3 -27.49 -3.22 29.00
N PHE A 4 -27.12 -2.43 27.96
CA PHE A 4 -27.31 -1.00 27.95
C PHE A 4 -28.53 -0.54 27.14
N VAL A 5 -29.23 -1.47 26.48
CA VAL A 5 -30.42 -1.15 25.66
C VAL A 5 -31.54 -0.62 26.50
N LYS A 6 -31.74 -1.20 27.69
CA LYS A 6 -32.74 -0.77 28.63
C LYS A 6 -32.47 0.61 29.22
N ASP A 7 -31.19 0.91 29.52
CA ASP A 7 -30.76 2.21 30.06
C ASP A 7 -30.91 3.33 29.01
N GLU A 8 -30.63 3.01 27.73
CA GLU A 8 -30.71 3.96 26.62
C GLU A 8 -32.16 4.29 26.22
N TRP A 9 -33.04 3.27 26.16
CA TRP A 9 -34.37 3.39 25.60
C TRP A 9 -35.49 3.42 26.66
N GLY A 10 -35.20 3.11 27.91
CA GLY A 10 -36.15 2.98 29.01
C GLY A 10 -36.92 1.65 29.03
N GLU A 11 -37.57 1.39 30.17
CA GLU A 11 -38.25 0.12 30.45
C GLU A 11 -39.39 -0.16 29.47
N GLU A 12 -40.21 0.84 29.18
CA GLU A 12 -41.42 0.65 28.36
C GLU A 12 -41.06 0.28 26.90
N ILE A 13 -40.06 0.96 26.33
CA ILE A 13 -39.61 0.68 24.97
C ILE A 13 -38.87 -0.66 24.93
N TYR A 14 -38.08 -0.97 25.94
CA TYR A 14 -37.41 -2.27 26.04
C TYR A 14 -38.39 -3.46 26.08
N GLU A 15 -39.49 -3.36 26.86
CA GLU A 15 -40.54 -4.40 26.88
C GLU A 15 -41.34 -4.42 25.56
N LEU A 16 -41.54 -3.29 24.90
CA LEU A 16 -42.10 -3.26 23.55
C LEU A 16 -41.24 -4.00 22.54
N MET A 17 -39.94 -3.79 22.59
CA MET A 17 -38.97 -4.54 21.75
C MET A 17 -39.06 -6.03 21.98
N TRP A 18 -39.22 -6.49 23.24
CA TRP A 18 -39.43 -7.90 23.56
C TRP A 18 -40.75 -8.45 23.01
N LYS A 19 -41.84 -7.65 23.03
CA LYS A 19 -43.12 -8.05 22.41
C LYS A 19 -42.97 -8.22 20.90
N ILE A 20 -42.32 -7.28 20.23
CA ILE A 20 -42.05 -7.38 18.80
C ILE A 20 -41.16 -8.61 18.50
N LYS A 21 -40.10 -8.82 19.26
CA LYS A 21 -39.22 -9.97 19.10
C LYS A 21 -40.01 -11.29 19.16
N ARG A 22 -40.87 -11.46 20.17
CA ARG A 22 -41.66 -12.68 20.33
C ARG A 22 -42.71 -12.88 19.23
N LEU A 23 -43.22 -11.77 18.66
CA LEU A 23 -44.19 -11.82 17.58
C LEU A 23 -43.56 -12.37 16.29
N PHE A 24 -42.34 -11.91 15.95
CA PHE A 24 -41.65 -12.29 14.71
C PHE A 24 -40.69 -13.48 14.85
N ASP A 25 -40.28 -13.80 16.07
CA ASP A 25 -39.33 -14.88 16.36
C ASP A 25 -39.70 -15.58 17.69
N PRO A 26 -40.82 -16.30 17.72
CA PRO A 26 -41.30 -16.96 18.94
C PRO A 26 -40.33 -18.01 19.49
N GLU A 27 -39.59 -18.69 18.61
CA GLU A 27 -38.59 -19.69 18.94
C GLU A 27 -37.21 -19.08 19.31
N ASN A 28 -37.08 -17.75 19.23
CA ASN A 28 -35.84 -17.02 19.52
C ASN A 28 -34.60 -17.56 18.78
N ILE A 29 -34.76 -17.82 17.48
CA ILE A 29 -33.70 -18.36 16.59
C ILE A 29 -32.87 -17.23 16.00
N LEU A 30 -33.48 -16.07 15.73
CA LEU A 30 -32.83 -14.93 15.06
C LEU A 30 -32.02 -14.10 16.05
N ASN A 31 -30.69 -14.18 15.97
CA ASN A 31 -29.74 -13.43 16.82
C ASN A 31 -30.11 -13.46 18.32
N PRO A 32 -30.21 -14.60 18.94
CA PRO A 32 -30.68 -14.72 20.34
C PRO A 32 -29.70 -13.98 21.28
N GLY A 33 -30.26 -13.10 22.11
CA GLY A 33 -29.52 -12.40 23.15
C GLY A 33 -28.55 -11.29 22.69
N VAL A 34 -28.54 -10.92 21.40
CA VAL A 34 -27.58 -9.91 20.88
C VAL A 34 -27.97 -8.48 21.27
N LEU A 35 -29.24 -8.10 21.10
CA LEU A 35 -29.77 -6.80 21.49
C LEU A 35 -30.66 -6.92 22.74
N LEU A 36 -31.55 -7.90 22.75
CA LEU A 36 -32.47 -8.15 23.84
C LEU A 36 -31.97 -9.35 24.67
N ASN A 37 -31.48 -9.06 25.86
CA ASN A 37 -31.00 -10.07 26.80
C ASN A 37 -31.31 -9.64 28.22
N ARG A 38 -31.85 -10.54 29.02
CA ARG A 38 -32.17 -10.27 30.44
C ARG A 38 -31.03 -10.55 31.39
N ASP A 39 -29.94 -11.14 30.88
CA ASP A 39 -28.74 -11.38 31.66
C ASP A 39 -27.90 -10.09 31.72
N PRO A 40 -27.76 -9.46 32.91
CA PRO A 40 -27.00 -8.26 33.07
C PRO A 40 -25.50 -8.46 32.80
N ASP A 41 -25.01 -9.69 32.94
CA ASP A 41 -23.60 -10.04 32.80
C ASP A 41 -23.25 -10.62 31.43
N VAL A 42 -24.16 -10.56 30.44
CA VAL A 42 -23.93 -11.13 29.10
C VAL A 42 -22.71 -10.55 28.42
N PHE A 43 -22.31 -9.32 28.77
CA PHE A 43 -21.16 -8.62 28.17
C PHE A 43 -19.79 -9.12 28.65
N ILE A 44 -19.77 -9.93 29.73
CA ILE A 44 -18.55 -10.55 30.26
C ILE A 44 -18.57 -12.10 30.10
N LYS A 45 -19.67 -12.67 29.59
CA LYS A 45 -19.81 -14.10 29.36
C LYS A 45 -19.55 -14.44 27.90
N ASN A 46 -18.96 -15.59 27.64
CA ASN A 46 -18.70 -16.10 26.28
C ASN A 46 -17.99 -15.12 25.36
N LEU A 47 -17.05 -14.36 25.91
CA LEU A 47 -16.28 -13.40 25.12
C LEU A 47 -15.43 -14.12 24.08
N LYS A 48 -15.44 -13.57 22.86
CA LYS A 48 -14.51 -14.00 21.82
C LYS A 48 -13.08 -13.73 22.31
N GLN A 49 -12.28 -14.78 22.34
CA GLN A 49 -10.86 -14.63 22.64
C GLN A 49 -10.15 -13.89 21.51
N ILE A 50 -9.45 -12.80 21.85
CA ILE A 50 -8.67 -12.00 20.93
C ILE A 50 -7.21 -12.08 21.41
N PRO A 51 -6.43 -13.11 20.98
CA PRO A 51 -5.05 -13.27 21.42
C PRO A 51 -4.20 -12.11 20.94
N LEU A 52 -3.28 -11.68 21.79
CA LEU A 52 -2.23 -10.73 21.41
C LEU A 52 -1.27 -11.41 20.44
N ALA A 53 -0.76 -10.67 19.48
CA ALA A 53 0.12 -11.21 18.44
C ALA A 53 1.23 -10.25 18.01
N ASN A 54 0.94 -8.94 18.02
CA ASN A 54 1.91 -7.92 17.65
C ASN A 54 1.37 -6.53 18.03
N GLU A 55 2.20 -5.71 18.67
CA GLU A 55 1.84 -4.36 19.15
C GLU A 55 1.20 -3.46 18.08
N LEU A 56 1.58 -3.65 16.80
CA LEU A 56 1.03 -2.87 15.69
C LEU A 56 -0.47 -3.13 15.44
N ILE A 57 -0.99 -4.27 15.90
CA ILE A 57 -2.35 -4.71 15.59
C ILE A 57 -3.18 -5.10 16.81
N ASP A 58 -2.58 -5.19 17.99
CA ASP A 58 -3.27 -5.73 19.17
C ASP A 58 -4.46 -4.88 19.64
N LYS A 59 -4.47 -3.59 19.28
CA LYS A 59 -5.63 -2.71 19.49
C LYS A 59 -6.83 -3.00 18.58
N CYS A 60 -6.73 -3.95 17.63
CA CYS A 60 -7.79 -4.25 16.69
C CYS A 60 -8.99 -4.91 17.38
N ILE A 61 -10.15 -4.29 17.28
CA ILE A 61 -11.44 -4.78 17.78
C ILE A 61 -12.24 -5.54 16.72
N GLU A 62 -11.65 -5.79 15.56
CA GLU A 62 -12.23 -6.55 14.44
C GLU A 62 -13.54 -5.97 13.86
N CYS A 63 -13.75 -4.67 13.95
CA CYS A 63 -14.96 -3.97 13.50
C CYS A 63 -15.17 -3.98 11.96
N GLY A 64 -14.10 -4.15 11.15
CA GLY A 64 -14.20 -4.28 9.69
C GLY A 64 -14.18 -3.00 8.88
N PHE A 65 -14.20 -1.79 9.47
CA PHE A 65 -14.22 -0.52 8.71
C PHE A 65 -13.05 -0.35 7.73
N CYS A 66 -11.91 -0.94 8.02
CA CYS A 66 -10.73 -0.93 7.15
C CYS A 66 -10.89 -1.75 5.85
N GLU A 67 -11.89 -2.63 5.75
CA GLU A 67 -12.03 -3.55 4.62
C GLU A 67 -12.42 -2.82 3.33
N ILE A 68 -13.26 -1.79 3.44
CA ILE A 68 -13.75 -1.01 2.30
C ILE A 68 -12.59 -0.32 1.55
N GLN A 69 -11.57 0.12 2.30
CA GLN A 69 -10.40 0.82 1.75
C GLN A 69 -9.32 -0.10 1.19
N CYS A 70 -9.47 -1.42 1.37
CA CYS A 70 -8.44 -2.36 0.95
C CYS A 70 -8.56 -2.71 -0.53
N PRO A 71 -7.54 -2.45 -1.38
CA PRO A 71 -7.59 -2.80 -2.80
C PRO A 71 -7.69 -4.31 -3.06
N SER A 72 -7.30 -5.16 -2.10
CA SER A 72 -7.40 -6.62 -2.24
C SER A 72 -8.71 -7.24 -1.71
N ARG A 73 -9.68 -6.43 -1.29
CA ARG A 73 -10.90 -6.90 -0.60
C ARG A 73 -11.75 -7.92 -1.37
N HIS A 74 -11.71 -7.90 -2.70
CA HIS A 74 -12.48 -8.82 -3.55
C HIS A 74 -11.61 -9.90 -4.20
N VAL A 75 -10.32 -9.90 -3.91
CA VAL A 75 -9.35 -10.81 -4.54
C VAL A 75 -8.76 -11.77 -3.52
N THR A 76 -8.36 -11.26 -2.34
CA THR A 76 -7.72 -12.04 -1.27
C THR A 76 -8.17 -11.55 0.11
N LEU A 77 -7.26 -11.59 1.11
CA LEU A 77 -7.60 -11.19 2.47
C LEU A 77 -7.66 -9.67 2.62
N THR A 78 -8.64 -9.20 3.42
CA THR A 78 -8.78 -7.82 3.89
C THR A 78 -7.87 -7.55 5.10
N PRO A 79 -7.68 -6.29 5.53
CA PRO A 79 -6.85 -5.97 6.69
C PRO A 79 -7.31 -6.69 7.96
N ARG A 80 -8.62 -6.69 8.28
CA ARG A 80 -9.17 -7.41 9.43
C ARG A 80 -8.90 -8.90 9.34
N GLN A 81 -9.16 -9.51 8.20
CA GLN A 81 -8.90 -10.95 7.98
C GLN A 81 -7.43 -11.30 8.14
N ARG A 82 -6.50 -10.45 7.67
CA ARG A 82 -5.06 -10.63 7.89
C ARG A 82 -4.72 -10.64 9.38
N ILE A 83 -5.29 -9.73 10.15
CA ILE A 83 -5.06 -9.64 11.60
C ILE A 83 -5.58 -10.89 12.29
N VAL A 84 -6.81 -11.31 11.99
CA VAL A 84 -7.41 -12.51 12.60
C VAL A 84 -6.59 -13.77 12.34
N ILE A 85 -6.19 -13.99 11.09
CA ILE A 85 -5.37 -15.16 10.73
C ILE A 85 -3.98 -15.07 11.35
N TYR A 86 -3.38 -13.89 11.41
CA TYR A 86 -2.08 -13.73 12.04
C TYR A 86 -2.13 -13.99 13.55
N ARG A 87 -3.18 -13.55 14.24
CA ARG A 87 -3.44 -13.88 15.66
C ARG A 87 -3.57 -15.39 15.87
N GLU A 88 -4.31 -16.07 15.02
CA GLU A 88 -4.43 -17.53 15.07
C GLU A 88 -3.09 -18.23 14.89
N LEU A 89 -2.29 -17.78 13.91
CA LEU A 89 -0.93 -18.31 13.70
C LEU A 89 -0.03 -18.07 14.91
N SER A 90 -0.12 -16.92 15.55
CA SER A 90 0.65 -16.58 16.74
C SER A 90 0.23 -17.45 17.93
N ALA A 91 -1.07 -17.61 18.16
CA ALA A 91 -1.60 -18.43 19.23
C ALA A 91 -1.21 -19.92 19.07
N LEU A 92 -1.31 -20.48 17.88
CA LEU A 92 -0.85 -21.85 17.59
C LEU A 92 0.68 -21.99 17.80
N ALA A 93 1.44 -20.97 17.47
CA ALA A 93 2.89 -20.99 17.69
C ALA A 93 3.24 -20.95 19.18
N GLU A 94 2.55 -20.14 19.99
CA GLU A 94 2.70 -20.06 21.44
C GLU A 94 2.32 -21.38 22.15
N GLN A 95 1.32 -22.09 21.60
CA GLN A 95 0.89 -23.42 22.07
C GLN A 95 1.86 -24.54 21.66
N GLY A 96 2.92 -24.24 20.88
CA GLY A 96 3.86 -25.22 20.38
C GLY A 96 3.38 -26.00 19.15
N GLU A 97 2.22 -25.63 18.57
CA GLU A 97 1.57 -26.35 17.47
C GLU A 97 2.11 -26.00 16.08
N THR A 98 3.32 -25.47 15.95
CA THR A 98 3.93 -25.09 14.67
C THR A 98 4.08 -26.26 13.68
N ASN A 99 4.08 -27.49 14.17
CA ASN A 99 4.12 -28.73 13.37
C ASN A 99 2.75 -29.26 12.95
N SER A 100 1.65 -28.71 13.51
CA SER A 100 0.30 -29.17 13.18
C SER A 100 -0.04 -28.91 11.71
N LYS A 101 -0.89 -29.76 11.15
CA LYS A 101 -1.40 -29.61 9.78
C LYS A 101 -2.08 -28.26 9.61
N ARG A 102 -2.89 -27.86 10.62
CA ARG A 102 -3.61 -26.56 10.62
C ARG A 102 -2.67 -25.39 10.51
N TYR A 103 -1.60 -25.34 11.33
CA TYR A 103 -0.62 -24.24 11.27
C TYR A 103 0.06 -24.16 9.90
N LYS A 104 0.51 -25.28 9.35
CA LYS A 104 1.21 -25.34 8.06
C LYS A 104 0.32 -24.86 6.90
N GLU A 105 -0.93 -25.31 6.87
CA GLU A 105 -1.90 -24.90 5.85
C GLU A 105 -2.25 -23.40 5.96
N LEU A 106 -2.55 -22.90 7.17
CA LEU A 106 -2.81 -21.48 7.41
C LEU A 106 -1.60 -20.62 7.04
N LYS A 107 -0.39 -21.00 7.47
CA LYS A 107 0.85 -20.29 7.15
C LYS A 107 1.10 -20.22 5.65
N LYS A 108 0.93 -21.34 4.94
CA LYS A 108 1.07 -21.40 3.48
C LYS A 108 0.05 -20.51 2.77
N ALA A 109 -1.21 -20.55 3.19
CA ALA A 109 -2.27 -19.72 2.62
C ALA A 109 -2.03 -18.23 2.93
N PHE A 110 -1.61 -17.89 4.14
CA PHE A 110 -1.32 -16.53 4.57
C PHE A 110 -0.15 -15.91 3.83
N ASN A 111 0.90 -16.68 3.52
CA ASN A 111 2.05 -16.19 2.77
C ASN A 111 1.66 -15.57 1.43
N TYR A 112 0.71 -16.16 0.71
CA TYR A 112 0.19 -15.57 -0.51
C TYR A 112 -0.95 -14.58 -0.23
N LYS A 113 -2.07 -15.06 0.34
CA LYS A 113 -3.30 -14.29 0.47
C LYS A 113 -3.21 -13.13 1.46
N GLY A 114 -2.38 -13.25 2.49
CA GLY A 114 -2.17 -12.24 3.52
C GLY A 114 -0.96 -11.34 3.24
N ASN A 115 0.22 -11.96 3.10
CA ASN A 115 1.49 -11.26 2.99
C ASN A 115 1.73 -10.74 1.56
N ALA A 116 1.76 -11.60 0.53
CA ALA A 116 2.15 -11.21 -0.82
C ALA A 116 1.18 -10.21 -1.47
N THR A 117 -0.12 -10.35 -1.23
CA THR A 117 -1.17 -9.53 -1.86
C THR A 117 -1.49 -8.23 -1.12
N CYS A 118 -0.82 -7.91 -0.02
CA CYS A 118 -0.96 -6.61 0.63
C CYS A 118 -0.17 -5.54 -0.14
N ALA A 119 -0.85 -4.48 -0.59
CA ALA A 119 -0.22 -3.34 -1.26
C ALA A 119 0.67 -2.51 -0.31
N THR A 120 0.46 -2.61 1.00
CA THR A 120 1.15 -1.83 2.05
C THR A 120 1.01 -0.31 1.89
N ASP A 121 -0.07 0.14 1.25
CA ASP A 121 -0.40 1.54 0.97
C ASP A 121 -0.80 2.34 2.22
N GLY A 122 -1.26 1.67 3.27
CA GLY A 122 -1.71 2.31 4.51
C GLY A 122 -3.14 2.85 4.48
N LEU A 123 -3.89 2.69 3.38
CA LEU A 123 -5.27 3.17 3.27
C LEU A 123 -6.19 2.57 4.34
N CYS A 124 -5.91 1.36 4.79
CA CYS A 124 -6.66 0.73 5.88
C CYS A 124 -6.62 1.52 7.20
N ALA A 125 -5.58 2.31 7.44
CA ALA A 125 -5.48 3.15 8.63
C ALA A 125 -6.41 4.36 8.60
N THR A 126 -6.75 4.87 7.42
CA THR A 126 -7.60 6.07 7.27
C THR A 126 -9.04 5.82 7.73
N ALA A 127 -9.52 4.58 7.59
CA ALA A 127 -10.86 4.17 8.03
C ALA A 127 -10.85 3.42 9.38
N CYS A 128 -9.68 3.20 9.98
CA CYS A 128 -9.57 2.49 11.25
C CYS A 128 -9.79 3.44 12.43
N PRO A 129 -10.81 3.22 13.30
CA PRO A 129 -11.10 4.09 14.43
C PRO A 129 -9.97 4.12 15.48
N VAL A 130 -9.12 3.09 15.50
CA VAL A 130 -7.94 3.01 16.39
C VAL A 130 -6.61 3.19 15.63
N GLY A 131 -6.64 3.67 14.39
CA GLY A 131 -5.47 4.07 13.60
C GLY A 131 -4.53 2.95 13.17
N ILE A 132 -4.98 1.70 13.09
CA ILE A 132 -4.12 0.55 12.74
C ILE A 132 -3.81 0.55 11.24
N ASN A 133 -2.52 0.60 10.93
CA ASN A 133 -1.99 0.35 9.59
C ASN A 133 -1.51 -1.10 9.49
N THR A 134 -2.34 -1.99 8.96
CA THR A 134 -1.98 -3.41 8.76
C THR A 134 -0.79 -3.57 7.79
N GLY A 135 -0.57 -2.60 6.90
CA GLY A 135 0.59 -2.59 6.01
C GLY A 135 1.92 -2.54 6.76
N LEU A 136 1.99 -1.95 7.97
CA LEU A 136 3.20 -1.94 8.80
C LEU A 136 3.53 -3.35 9.31
N LEU A 137 2.53 -4.10 9.79
CA LEU A 137 2.70 -5.51 10.14
C LEU A 137 3.26 -6.31 8.95
N ILE A 138 2.67 -6.15 7.77
CA ILE A 138 3.12 -6.89 6.58
C ILE A 138 4.56 -6.51 6.18
N LYS A 139 4.93 -5.22 6.27
CA LYS A 139 6.32 -4.78 6.05
C LYS A 139 7.29 -5.41 7.05
N GLU A 140 6.87 -5.54 8.31
CA GLU A 140 7.67 -6.19 9.35
C GLU A 140 7.86 -7.69 9.06
N LEU A 141 6.78 -8.40 8.68
CA LEU A 141 6.86 -9.82 8.31
C LEU A 141 7.80 -10.04 7.12
N ARG A 142 7.67 -9.23 6.07
CA ARG A 142 8.57 -9.27 4.91
C ARG A 142 10.01 -9.00 5.29
N TRP A 143 10.25 -8.04 6.19
CA TRP A 143 11.60 -7.76 6.68
C TRP A 143 12.21 -8.95 7.42
N LYS A 144 11.45 -9.64 8.28
CA LYS A 144 11.89 -10.85 9.00
C LYS A 144 12.17 -12.03 8.05
N GLU A 145 11.47 -12.10 6.93
CA GLU A 145 11.62 -13.16 5.91
C GLU A 145 12.78 -12.90 4.94
N ASN A 146 13.25 -11.65 4.81
CA ASN A 146 14.31 -11.28 3.87
C ASN A 146 15.68 -11.80 4.33
N GLY A 147 16.23 -12.75 3.59
CA GLY A 147 17.56 -13.31 3.83
C GLY A 147 18.72 -12.39 3.41
N VAL A 148 19.94 -12.79 3.72
CA VAL A 148 21.17 -12.02 3.43
C VAL A 148 21.33 -11.75 1.92
N LEU A 149 21.11 -12.74 1.07
CA LEU A 149 21.23 -12.60 -0.38
C LEU A 149 20.23 -11.58 -0.94
N ALA A 150 18.97 -11.65 -0.49
CA ALA A 150 17.93 -10.69 -0.91
C ALA A 150 18.30 -9.26 -0.50
N ASN A 151 18.82 -9.07 0.71
CA ASN A 151 19.30 -7.77 1.17
C ASN A 151 20.52 -7.27 0.38
N ALA A 152 21.46 -8.15 0.01
CA ALA A 152 22.61 -7.79 -0.82
C ALA A 152 22.18 -7.33 -2.23
N ILE A 153 21.26 -8.08 -2.86
CA ILE A 153 20.67 -7.68 -4.16
C ILE A 153 19.94 -6.33 -4.05
N ALA A 154 19.11 -6.15 -3.02
CA ALA A 154 18.40 -4.90 -2.79
C ALA A 154 19.36 -3.72 -2.59
N SER A 155 20.48 -3.91 -1.88
CA SER A 155 21.53 -2.90 -1.71
C SER A 155 22.21 -2.56 -3.04
N GLY A 156 22.53 -3.56 -3.86
CA GLY A 156 23.08 -3.36 -5.19
C GLY A 156 22.14 -2.54 -6.09
N ILE A 157 20.84 -2.84 -6.06
CA ILE A 157 19.81 -2.07 -6.79
C ILE A 157 19.72 -0.63 -6.26
N ALA A 158 19.68 -0.43 -4.93
CA ALA A 158 19.58 0.89 -4.32
C ALA A 158 20.78 1.77 -4.67
N GLY A 159 22.01 1.22 -4.62
CA GLY A 159 23.23 1.93 -4.97
C GLY A 159 23.35 2.29 -6.47
N ASN A 160 22.72 1.50 -7.35
CA ASN A 160 22.81 1.67 -8.80
C ASN A 160 21.44 2.01 -9.45
N MET A 161 20.58 2.73 -8.74
CA MET A 161 19.19 2.99 -9.16
C MET A 161 19.06 3.57 -10.56
N GLY A 162 19.97 4.51 -10.94
CA GLY A 162 19.97 5.12 -12.28
C GLY A 162 20.24 4.11 -13.40
N THR A 163 21.22 3.23 -13.20
CA THR A 163 21.54 2.15 -14.15
C THR A 163 20.40 1.15 -14.25
N VAL A 164 19.88 0.71 -13.11
CA VAL A 164 18.77 -0.26 -13.04
C VAL A 164 17.54 0.27 -13.77
N THR A 165 17.09 1.49 -13.50
CA THR A 165 15.95 2.10 -14.19
C THR A 165 16.24 2.35 -15.66
N GLY A 166 17.49 2.69 -16.02
CA GLY A 166 17.94 2.85 -17.40
C GLY A 166 17.86 1.54 -18.20
N MET A 167 18.27 0.42 -17.60
CA MET A 167 18.19 -0.92 -18.22
C MET A 167 16.77 -1.47 -18.26
N LEU A 168 15.93 -1.11 -17.28
CA LEU A 168 14.56 -1.59 -17.23
C LEU A 168 13.70 -1.09 -18.39
N ARG A 169 13.97 0.13 -18.91
CA ARG A 169 13.24 0.69 -20.06
C ARG A 169 13.35 -0.18 -21.33
N PRO A 170 14.53 -0.52 -21.85
CA PRO A 170 14.63 -1.38 -23.01
C PRO A 170 14.10 -2.80 -22.71
N LEU A 171 14.28 -3.29 -21.49
CA LEU A 171 13.76 -4.60 -21.07
C LEU A 171 12.23 -4.66 -21.12
N LEU A 172 11.55 -3.56 -20.79
CA LEU A 172 10.07 -3.47 -20.91
C LEU A 172 9.62 -3.20 -22.35
N LYS A 173 10.45 -2.51 -23.17
CA LYS A 173 10.13 -2.28 -24.60
C LYS A 173 10.21 -3.55 -25.43
N LEU A 174 11.18 -4.41 -25.16
CA LEU A 174 11.42 -5.61 -25.97
C LEU A 174 10.20 -6.53 -26.07
N PRO A 175 9.56 -6.98 -24.98
CA PRO A 175 8.35 -7.79 -25.05
C PRO A 175 7.22 -7.10 -25.82
N HIS A 176 7.12 -5.77 -25.68
CA HIS A 176 6.11 -4.98 -26.37
C HIS A 176 6.33 -4.94 -27.90
N VAL A 177 7.57 -4.75 -28.36
CA VAL A 177 7.92 -4.82 -29.78
C VAL A 177 7.69 -6.24 -30.34
N LEU A 178 8.11 -7.27 -29.59
CA LEU A 178 7.90 -8.66 -29.99
C LEU A 178 6.41 -9.03 -30.08
N SER A 179 5.60 -8.53 -29.15
CA SER A 179 4.15 -8.78 -29.17
C SER A 179 3.46 -8.12 -30.37
N LYS A 180 3.97 -6.99 -30.86
CA LYS A 180 3.49 -6.37 -32.12
C LYS A 180 3.83 -7.23 -33.37
N LEU A 181 5.02 -7.81 -33.39
CA LEU A 181 5.49 -8.61 -34.55
C LEU A 181 4.77 -9.95 -34.63
N VAL A 182 4.55 -10.62 -33.49
CA VAL A 182 3.96 -11.98 -33.42
C VAL A 182 2.44 -11.94 -33.24
N GLY A 183 1.92 -10.79 -32.86
CA GLY A 183 0.53 -10.58 -32.45
C GLY A 183 0.32 -10.77 -30.94
N TYR A 184 -0.45 -9.84 -30.34
CA TYR A 184 -0.66 -9.78 -28.88
C TYR A 184 -1.18 -11.07 -28.27
N ASN A 185 -2.17 -11.70 -28.91
CA ASN A 185 -2.79 -12.93 -28.39
C ASN A 185 -1.83 -14.13 -28.40
N ALA A 186 -1.00 -14.25 -29.44
CA ALA A 186 -0.02 -15.34 -29.54
C ALA A 186 1.11 -15.15 -28.52
N PHE A 187 1.60 -13.92 -28.37
CA PHE A 187 2.65 -13.59 -27.39
C PHE A 187 2.16 -13.79 -25.95
N GLU A 188 0.93 -13.40 -25.62
CA GLU A 188 0.33 -13.58 -24.29
C GLU A 188 0.16 -15.07 -23.96
N ARG A 189 -0.26 -15.91 -24.91
CA ARG A 189 -0.30 -17.38 -24.71
C ARG A 189 1.08 -17.96 -24.47
N PHE A 190 2.08 -17.51 -25.20
CA PHE A 190 3.48 -17.94 -25.01
C PHE A 190 4.01 -17.50 -23.65
N ALA A 191 3.80 -16.25 -23.24
CA ALA A 191 4.19 -15.75 -21.94
C ALA A 191 3.50 -16.52 -20.80
N SER A 192 2.21 -16.82 -20.95
CA SER A 192 1.44 -17.63 -20.00
C SER A 192 1.94 -19.07 -19.90
N PHE A 193 2.38 -19.65 -21.02
CA PHE A 193 3.02 -20.96 -21.02
C PHE A 193 4.34 -20.94 -20.25
N LEU A 194 5.22 -19.98 -20.53
CA LEU A 194 6.49 -19.81 -19.79
C LEU A 194 6.28 -19.58 -18.30
N PHE A 195 5.28 -18.75 -17.94
CA PHE A 195 4.92 -18.51 -16.56
C PHE A 195 4.54 -19.80 -15.82
N ARG A 196 3.69 -20.64 -16.44
CA ARG A 196 3.28 -21.95 -15.89
C ARG A 196 4.45 -22.95 -15.84
N ALA A 197 5.20 -23.07 -16.94
CA ALA A 197 6.34 -23.98 -17.04
C ALA A 197 7.47 -23.66 -16.03
N SER A 198 7.65 -22.37 -15.70
CA SER A 198 8.64 -21.93 -14.71
C SER A 198 8.16 -21.99 -13.26
N ALA A 199 7.05 -22.68 -12.98
CA ALA A 199 6.41 -22.65 -11.65
C ALA A 199 6.17 -21.22 -11.13
N HIS A 200 5.69 -20.32 -12.00
CA HIS A 200 5.37 -18.92 -11.74
C HIS A 200 6.59 -18.02 -11.43
N LYS A 201 7.79 -18.44 -11.79
CA LYS A 201 9.01 -17.65 -11.60
C LYS A 201 9.29 -16.69 -12.75
N PHE A 202 8.89 -17.04 -13.97
CA PHE A 202 9.00 -16.15 -15.12
C PHE A 202 7.94 -15.05 -15.05
N PRO A 203 8.27 -13.77 -15.34
CA PRO A 203 7.27 -12.69 -15.33
C PRO A 203 6.13 -12.95 -16.32
N LEU A 204 4.89 -12.85 -15.86
CA LEU A 204 3.73 -12.89 -16.76
C LEU A 204 3.64 -11.59 -17.53
N TRP A 205 3.64 -11.69 -18.85
CA TRP A 205 3.35 -10.56 -19.72
C TRP A 205 1.90 -10.64 -20.25
N THR A 206 1.20 -9.54 -20.19
CA THR A 206 -0.15 -9.35 -20.76
C THR A 206 -0.19 -8.04 -21.55
N ARG A 207 -1.22 -7.81 -22.35
CA ARG A 207 -1.37 -6.53 -23.07
C ARG A 207 -1.50 -5.31 -22.15
N HIS A 208 -1.90 -5.51 -20.87
CA HIS A 208 -1.93 -4.48 -19.84
C HIS A 208 -0.56 -4.16 -19.23
N THR A 209 0.46 -4.97 -19.55
CA THR A 209 1.82 -4.72 -19.06
C THR A 209 2.37 -3.45 -19.70
N PRO A 210 2.83 -2.45 -18.89
CA PRO A 210 3.33 -1.20 -19.45
C PRO A 210 4.60 -1.42 -20.26
N SER A 211 4.74 -0.69 -21.37
CA SER A 211 5.98 -0.65 -22.14
C SER A 211 7.05 0.17 -21.41
N GLY A 212 8.30 0.15 -21.89
CA GLY A 212 9.32 1.07 -21.38
C GLY A 212 9.04 2.51 -21.79
N ALA A 213 9.07 3.43 -20.83
CA ALA A 213 8.91 4.86 -21.10
C ALA A 213 9.97 5.41 -22.05
N SER A 214 9.65 6.45 -22.79
CA SER A 214 10.62 7.26 -23.52
C SER A 214 11.63 7.91 -22.56
N LYS A 215 12.77 8.35 -23.07
CA LYS A 215 13.75 9.09 -22.25
C LYS A 215 13.05 10.32 -21.67
N PHE A 216 13.10 10.45 -20.36
CA PHE A 216 12.52 11.59 -19.66
C PHE A 216 13.17 12.91 -20.14
N LYS A 217 12.36 13.87 -20.55
CA LYS A 217 12.78 15.23 -20.91
C LYS A 217 12.40 16.18 -19.79
N GLU A 218 13.36 16.95 -19.34
CA GLU A 218 13.15 18.00 -18.34
C GLU A 218 12.58 19.24 -19.05
N LEU A 219 11.28 19.49 -18.88
CA LEU A 219 10.60 20.66 -19.43
C LEU A 219 10.49 21.72 -18.32
N THR A 220 10.86 22.95 -18.62
CA THR A 220 11.02 24.02 -17.63
C THR A 220 9.76 24.84 -17.37
N GLY A 221 8.69 24.64 -18.13
CA GLY A 221 7.45 25.44 -18.00
C GLY A 221 7.64 26.88 -18.50
N VAL A 222 7.07 27.85 -17.80
CA VAL A 222 7.15 29.29 -18.13
C VAL A 222 8.48 29.88 -17.63
N GLU A 223 9.09 30.75 -18.40
CA GLU A 223 10.24 31.54 -17.95
C GLU A 223 9.78 32.65 -17.01
N ASN A 224 10.52 32.85 -15.91
CA ASN A 224 10.23 33.86 -14.87
C ASN A 224 8.89 33.66 -14.10
N GLY A 225 8.29 32.47 -14.14
CA GLY A 225 7.16 32.10 -13.28
C GLY A 225 7.59 31.80 -11.84
N MET A 226 6.61 31.47 -10.99
CA MET A 226 6.90 30.99 -9.64
C MET A 226 7.66 29.66 -9.69
N GLU A 227 8.84 29.59 -9.08
CA GLU A 227 9.65 28.35 -9.11
C GLU A 227 9.02 27.21 -8.30
N MET A 228 8.99 26.03 -8.91
CA MET A 228 8.48 24.80 -8.29
C MET A 228 9.41 23.63 -8.58
N VAL A 229 9.75 22.85 -7.56
CA VAL A 229 10.52 21.61 -7.72
C VAL A 229 9.57 20.43 -7.99
N TYR A 230 9.73 19.79 -9.13
CA TYR A 230 8.96 18.61 -9.50
C TYR A 230 9.84 17.35 -9.48
N PHE A 231 9.41 16.35 -8.70
CA PHE A 231 10.03 15.04 -8.65
C PHE A 231 9.11 13.97 -9.25
N PRO A 232 9.26 13.63 -10.55
CA PRO A 232 8.56 12.50 -11.14
C PRO A 232 9.10 11.19 -10.55
N SER A 233 8.21 10.28 -10.17
CA SER A 233 8.60 9.01 -9.56
C SER A 233 9.45 8.14 -10.49
N CYS A 234 10.24 7.22 -9.93
CA CYS A 234 11.04 6.28 -10.73
C CYS A 234 10.17 5.42 -11.65
N ILE A 235 8.96 5.02 -11.22
CA ILE A 235 8.01 4.27 -12.04
C ILE A 235 7.55 5.12 -13.22
N THR A 236 7.10 6.34 -12.99
CA THR A 236 6.64 7.27 -14.04
C THR A 236 7.72 7.54 -15.10
N ARG A 237 9.00 7.58 -14.67
CA ARG A 237 10.15 7.76 -15.56
C ARG A 237 10.57 6.49 -16.30
N THR A 238 10.10 5.32 -15.88
CA THR A 238 10.56 4.01 -16.39
C THR A 238 9.49 3.28 -17.19
N MET A 239 8.22 3.40 -16.80
CA MET A 239 7.08 2.71 -17.41
C MET A 239 6.28 3.68 -18.27
N GLY A 240 5.98 3.28 -19.51
CA GLY A 240 5.14 3.99 -20.47
C GLY A 240 3.73 3.40 -20.55
N ALA A 241 3.04 3.67 -21.66
CA ALA A 241 1.73 3.12 -21.94
C ALA A 241 1.75 1.59 -22.08
N SER A 242 0.61 0.94 -21.80
CA SER A 242 0.36 -0.44 -22.17
C SER A 242 -0.14 -0.53 -23.62
N ALA A 243 -0.22 -1.76 -24.16
CA ALA A 243 -0.69 -1.99 -25.53
C ALA A 243 -2.13 -1.52 -25.78
N ASP A 244 -2.95 -1.46 -24.75
CA ASP A 244 -4.35 -1.04 -24.86
C ASP A 244 -4.50 0.47 -25.17
N TYR A 245 -3.46 1.27 -25.00
CA TYR A 245 -3.46 2.71 -25.22
C TYR A 245 -2.63 3.14 -26.45
N GLU A 246 -2.25 2.20 -27.32
CA GLU A 246 -1.43 2.51 -28.49
C GLU A 246 -2.16 3.31 -29.56
N ASP A 247 -3.48 3.10 -29.69
CA ASP A 247 -4.33 3.78 -30.66
C ASP A 247 -4.86 5.13 -30.16
N VAL A 248 -4.49 5.54 -28.94
CA VAL A 248 -4.87 6.80 -28.34
C VAL A 248 -3.63 7.66 -28.18
N ASP A 249 -3.76 8.97 -28.44
CA ASP A 249 -2.70 9.94 -28.15
C ASP A 249 -2.35 9.94 -26.66
N PHE A 250 -1.51 8.97 -26.26
CA PHE A 250 -1.11 8.79 -24.88
C PHE A 250 -0.19 9.90 -24.43
N VAL A 251 -0.73 10.82 -23.63
CA VAL A 251 0.04 11.84 -22.92
C VAL A 251 0.40 11.30 -21.54
N SER A 252 1.69 11.23 -21.25
CA SER A 252 2.15 10.71 -19.95
C SER A 252 1.66 11.60 -18.79
N VAL A 253 1.46 10.99 -17.60
CA VAL A 253 1.07 11.74 -16.39
C VAL A 253 2.04 12.89 -16.12
N THR A 254 3.33 12.70 -16.38
CA THR A 254 4.35 13.76 -16.24
C THR A 254 4.09 14.94 -17.18
N GLU A 255 3.79 14.67 -18.45
CA GLU A 255 3.50 15.73 -19.42
C GLU A 255 2.21 16.47 -19.07
N GLN A 256 1.18 15.76 -18.59
CA GLN A 256 -0.06 16.39 -18.11
C GLN A 256 0.18 17.29 -16.89
N ILE A 257 0.97 16.83 -15.90
CA ILE A 257 1.34 17.65 -14.74
C ILE A 257 2.13 18.88 -15.18
N ILE A 258 3.11 18.72 -16.06
CA ILE A 258 3.91 19.83 -16.57
C ILE A 258 3.02 20.83 -17.31
N ALA A 259 2.12 20.37 -18.18
CA ALA A 259 1.18 21.24 -18.89
C ALA A 259 0.27 22.02 -17.92
N LEU A 260 -0.21 21.38 -16.86
CA LEU A 260 -1.01 22.01 -15.81
C LEU A 260 -0.21 23.08 -15.07
N LEU A 261 1.01 22.77 -14.65
CA LEU A 261 1.89 23.69 -13.94
C LEU A 261 2.30 24.89 -14.84
N THR A 262 2.55 24.63 -16.12
CA THR A 262 2.84 25.70 -17.10
C THR A 262 1.66 26.65 -17.27
N ARG A 263 0.41 26.12 -17.32
CA ARG A 263 -0.81 26.95 -17.36
C ARG A 263 -1.05 27.76 -16.09
N ALA A 264 -0.51 27.29 -14.98
CA ALA A 264 -0.56 27.98 -13.69
C ALA A 264 0.66 28.90 -13.44
N ASP A 265 1.39 29.27 -14.48
CA ASP A 265 2.55 30.17 -14.49
C ASP A 265 3.70 29.72 -13.56
N PHE A 266 3.96 28.41 -13.49
CA PHE A 266 5.11 27.88 -12.75
C PHE A 266 6.32 27.65 -13.66
N THR A 267 7.50 28.03 -13.13
CA THR A 267 8.80 27.59 -13.65
C THR A 267 9.17 26.27 -12.96
N ILE A 268 9.35 25.21 -13.74
CA ILE A 268 9.57 23.87 -13.21
C ILE A 268 11.08 23.62 -13.10
N ARG A 269 11.50 23.20 -11.92
CA ARG A 269 12.86 22.76 -11.62
C ARG A 269 12.86 21.28 -11.22
N TYR A 270 13.95 20.59 -11.46
CA TYR A 270 14.13 19.18 -11.10
C TYR A 270 15.27 19.02 -10.10
N PRO A 271 15.16 18.06 -9.16
CA PRO A 271 16.26 17.75 -8.26
C PRO A 271 17.50 17.29 -9.03
N GLU A 272 18.68 17.66 -8.55
CA GLU A 272 19.94 17.20 -9.12
C GLU A 272 20.03 15.66 -9.10
N ASN A 273 20.67 15.08 -10.12
CA ASN A 273 20.80 13.63 -10.26
C ASN A 273 19.48 12.85 -10.25
N LEU A 274 18.40 13.43 -10.78
CA LEU A 274 17.05 12.86 -10.82
C LEU A 274 17.02 11.39 -11.19
N SER A 275 17.85 10.93 -12.14
CA SER A 275 17.93 9.55 -12.60
C SER A 275 18.27 8.54 -11.48
N LYS A 276 19.04 8.97 -10.46
CA LYS A 276 19.46 8.14 -9.32
C LYS A 276 18.48 8.19 -8.15
N LEU A 277 17.61 9.21 -8.12
CA LEU A 277 16.69 9.43 -7.02
C LEU A 277 15.50 8.46 -7.05
N CYS A 278 15.13 7.99 -5.87
CA CYS A 278 13.96 7.14 -5.61
C CYS A 278 13.40 7.47 -4.23
N CYS A 279 12.08 7.43 -4.08
CA CYS A 279 11.43 7.66 -2.78
C CYS A 279 11.56 6.49 -1.79
N GLY A 280 12.15 5.36 -2.20
CA GLY A 280 12.31 4.18 -1.34
C GLY A 280 11.06 3.31 -1.16
N MET A 281 9.90 3.71 -1.70
CA MET A 281 8.62 2.99 -1.49
C MET A 281 8.70 1.53 -1.95
N ALA A 282 9.32 1.23 -3.08
CA ALA A 282 9.47 -0.13 -3.59
C ALA A 282 10.25 -1.03 -2.60
N PHE A 283 11.31 -0.50 -1.99
CA PHE A 283 12.07 -1.20 -0.95
C PHE A 283 11.26 -1.35 0.33
N SER A 284 10.63 -0.27 0.80
CA SER A 284 9.79 -0.27 2.00
C SER A 284 8.65 -1.30 1.90
N SER A 285 7.94 -1.34 0.77
CA SER A 285 6.83 -2.27 0.57
C SER A 285 7.26 -3.74 0.59
N LYS A 286 8.50 -4.04 0.24
CA LYS A 286 9.09 -5.39 0.24
C LYS A 286 9.87 -5.73 1.52
N GLY A 287 9.87 -4.84 2.52
CA GLY A 287 10.53 -5.07 3.81
C GLY A 287 12.03 -4.74 3.84
N PHE A 288 12.59 -4.11 2.82
CA PHE A 288 14.00 -3.69 2.77
C PHE A 288 14.18 -2.33 3.45
N ARG A 289 14.11 -2.32 4.79
CA ARG A 289 14.09 -1.09 5.61
C ARG A 289 15.33 -0.19 5.39
N LYS A 290 16.53 -0.78 5.38
CA LYS A 290 17.79 -0.03 5.22
C LYS A 290 17.86 0.68 3.87
N GLN A 291 17.54 -0.03 2.79
CA GLN A 291 17.55 0.49 1.43
C GLN A 291 16.45 1.54 1.22
N ALA A 292 15.30 1.35 1.86
CA ALA A 292 14.22 2.34 1.86
C ALA A 292 14.64 3.64 2.55
N ALA A 293 15.26 3.56 3.73
CA ALA A 293 15.77 4.72 4.46
C ALA A 293 16.85 5.45 3.67
N GLN A 294 17.85 4.73 3.15
CA GLN A 294 18.88 5.29 2.29
C GLN A 294 18.31 6.11 1.13
N LYS A 295 17.36 5.54 0.39
CA LYS A 295 16.77 6.23 -0.77
C LYS A 295 15.91 7.42 -0.38
N ALA A 296 15.24 7.37 0.78
CA ALA A 296 14.48 8.48 1.33
C ALA A 296 15.40 9.63 1.75
N GLU A 297 16.54 9.33 2.39
CA GLU A 297 17.56 10.31 2.77
C GLU A 297 18.16 11.00 1.54
N GLU A 298 18.59 10.23 0.54
CA GLU A 298 19.14 10.78 -0.72
C GLU A 298 18.14 11.72 -1.41
N LEU A 299 16.85 11.39 -1.41
CA LEU A 299 15.82 12.25 -1.96
C LEU A 299 15.62 13.51 -1.12
N ASN A 300 15.56 13.37 0.21
CA ASN A 300 15.39 14.51 1.13
C ASN A 300 16.56 15.49 0.98
N GLU A 301 17.79 15.01 0.93
CA GLU A 301 18.97 15.86 0.72
C GLU A 301 18.91 16.62 -0.61
N ALA A 302 18.50 15.92 -1.70
CA ALA A 302 18.37 16.54 -3.01
C ALA A 302 17.29 17.64 -3.02
N LEU A 303 16.18 17.45 -2.29
CA LEU A 303 15.11 18.44 -2.18
C LEU A 303 15.49 19.60 -1.26
N LEU A 304 16.15 19.34 -0.12
CA LEU A 304 16.58 20.37 0.84
C LEU A 304 17.63 21.31 0.26
N ARG A 305 18.49 20.84 -0.66
CA ARG A 305 19.46 21.72 -1.36
C ARG A 305 18.76 22.85 -2.13
N TRP A 306 17.53 22.64 -2.57
CA TRP A 306 16.72 23.67 -3.21
C TRP A 306 16.17 24.68 -2.21
N GLU A 307 15.79 24.26 -1.02
CA GLU A 307 15.27 25.12 0.05
C GLU A 307 16.33 26.11 0.53
N TYR A 308 17.58 25.68 0.65
CA TYR A 308 18.71 26.56 1.01
C TYR A 308 19.04 27.62 -0.06
N LYS A 309 18.79 27.33 -1.33
CA LYS A 309 18.98 28.33 -2.41
C LYS A 309 17.86 29.39 -2.45
N THR A 310 16.72 29.12 -1.87
CA THR A 310 15.54 29.99 -1.89
C THR A 310 15.14 30.54 -0.51
N SER A 311 16.13 30.74 0.38
CA SER A 311 16.00 31.21 1.77
C SER A 311 14.68 31.89 2.10
N TRP A 312 13.79 31.25 2.88
CA TRP A 312 12.70 31.89 3.65
C TRP A 312 11.75 30.91 4.39
N TRP A 313 12.13 29.67 4.74
CA TRP A 313 11.27 28.88 5.66
C TRP A 313 12.07 27.96 6.58
N ASN A 314 11.81 28.10 7.89
CA ASN A 314 12.51 27.41 8.97
C ASN A 314 11.91 26.03 9.22
N TRP A 315 12.36 25.01 8.49
CA TRP A 315 11.92 23.60 8.60
C TRP A 315 12.28 22.91 9.92
N ARG A 316 13.17 23.53 10.73
CA ARG A 316 13.57 22.96 12.03
C ARG A 316 12.43 22.84 13.04
N ALA A 317 11.33 23.55 12.86
CA ALA A 317 10.16 23.46 13.74
C ALA A 317 9.34 22.17 13.52
N TYR A 318 9.29 21.62 12.31
CA TYR A 318 8.50 20.42 12.00
C TYR A 318 9.21 19.10 12.29
N ALA A 319 10.53 19.06 12.25
CA ALA A 319 11.33 17.87 12.56
C ALA A 319 11.32 17.49 14.06
N ARG A 320 10.83 18.37 14.95
CA ARG A 320 10.76 18.11 16.41
C ARG A 320 9.50 17.40 16.89
N THR A 321 8.52 17.15 16.03
CA THR A 321 7.25 16.52 16.43
C THR A 321 7.23 15.00 16.25
N GLY A 322 8.34 14.29 16.50
CA GLY A 322 8.37 12.87 16.87
C GLY A 322 7.63 11.88 15.94
N TRP A 323 7.27 12.26 14.72
CA TRP A 323 6.64 11.36 13.77
C TRP A 323 7.70 10.58 13.02
N SER A 324 7.89 9.33 13.41
CA SER A 324 8.64 8.34 12.63
C SER A 324 8.04 8.28 11.22
N LEU A 325 8.77 8.85 10.27
CA LEU A 325 8.38 8.97 8.88
C LEU A 325 8.23 7.61 8.19
N PRO A 326 7.01 7.26 7.76
CA PRO A 326 6.84 6.76 6.41
C PRO A 326 6.42 7.96 5.55
N LEU A 327 7.31 8.37 4.64
CA LEU A 327 7.10 9.33 3.56
C LEU A 327 5.71 10.01 3.53
N LYS A 328 5.47 11.01 4.36
CA LYS A 328 4.49 12.02 4.09
C LYS A 328 5.16 13.07 3.22
N LEU A 329 4.91 12.98 1.96
CA LEU A 329 5.29 13.95 1.00
C LEU A 329 4.50 15.22 1.25
N LEU A 330 5.18 16.26 1.70
CA LEU A 330 4.58 17.55 1.99
C LEU A 330 4.37 18.33 0.69
N VAL A 331 3.13 18.75 0.49
CA VAL A 331 2.79 19.87 -0.38
C VAL A 331 2.87 21.13 0.48
N ALA A 332 3.90 21.92 0.33
CA ALA A 332 3.96 23.24 0.95
C ALA A 332 3.41 24.26 -0.05
N VAL A 333 2.30 24.92 0.34
CA VAL A 333 1.68 26.01 -0.42
C VAL A 333 2.43 27.29 -0.07
N GLY A 334 3.13 27.84 -1.05
CA GLY A 334 3.84 29.13 -0.88
C GLY A 334 5.07 29.30 -1.77
N ARG A 335 5.80 28.26 -2.07
CA ARG A 335 6.77 28.03 -3.14
C ARG A 335 6.90 26.51 -3.21
N ALA A 336 6.01 25.88 -3.98
CA ALA A 336 5.60 24.51 -3.75
C ALA A 336 6.60 23.47 -4.25
N ILE A 337 6.89 22.48 -3.41
CA ILE A 337 7.47 21.21 -3.82
C ILE A 337 6.31 20.28 -4.17
N VAL A 338 6.05 20.06 -5.45
CA VAL A 338 5.13 19.00 -5.88
C VAL A 338 5.96 17.73 -6.03
N VAL A 339 5.84 16.88 -5.08
CA VAL A 339 6.30 15.51 -5.22
C VAL A 339 5.07 14.72 -5.65
N SER A 340 5.08 14.15 -6.85
CA SER A 340 4.03 13.25 -7.25
C SER A 340 4.05 12.05 -6.31
N SER A 341 3.25 12.11 -5.25
CA SER A 341 2.91 10.95 -4.47
C SER A 341 1.98 10.12 -5.35
N ILE A 342 2.35 8.90 -5.60
CA ILE A 342 1.41 7.89 -6.02
C ILE A 342 0.45 7.73 -4.84
N ARG A 343 -0.70 8.41 -4.89
CA ARG A 343 -1.90 7.89 -4.24
C ARG A 343 -2.35 6.75 -5.16
N ASN A 344 -2.10 5.54 -4.73
CA ASN A 344 -2.87 4.42 -5.22
C ASN A 344 -4.28 4.51 -4.66
#